data_fe9cc21ce5900debdd934fb3152ef444
#
_entry.id   fe9cc21ce5900debdd934fb3152ef444
#
_cell.length_a   1.000
_cell.length_b   1.000
_cell.length_c   1.000
_cell.angle_alpha   90.00
_cell.angle_beta   90.00
_cell.angle_gamma   90.00
#
_symmetry.space_group_name_H-M   'P 1'
#
loop_
_entity.id
_entity.type
_entity.pdbx_description
1 polymer ?
#
loop_
_entity_poly.entity_id
_entity_poly.type
_entity_poly.pdbx_seq_one_letter_code
_entity_poly.pdbx_strand_id
1 'polypeptide(L)' 'MQTIFVMVKCQLGKAYDVADDASSVEQVSEVYSTSGQYDLLMKCYLDDKTDIGHFVTSKIQTLAGVKDTFTLITFKAFS' A
#
# COMPACT_ATOMS: atom_id res chain seq x y z
N MET A 1 -14.26 -0.22 10.07
CA MET A 1 -12.99 -0.52 9.41
C MET A 1 -12.84 0.32 8.16
N GLN A 2 -11.67 0.89 7.97
CA GLN A 2 -11.38 1.72 6.80
C GLN A 2 -10.69 0.87 5.74
N THR A 3 -11.09 1.05 4.48
CA THR A 3 -10.42 0.40 3.35
C THR A 3 -9.70 1.47 2.54
N ILE A 4 -8.42 1.29 2.32
CA ILE A 4 -7.63 2.18 1.45
C ILE A 4 -6.88 1.35 0.41
N PHE A 5 -6.52 2.00 -0.68
CA PHE A 5 -5.64 1.43 -1.68
C PHE A 5 -4.40 2.30 -1.76
N VAL A 6 -3.23 1.67 -1.73
CA VAL A 6 -1.96 2.38 -1.84
C VAL A 6 -1.27 1.92 -3.12
N MET A 7 -1.07 2.87 -4.03
CA MET A 7 -0.30 2.62 -5.24
C MET A 7 1.15 2.96 -4.94
N VAL A 8 2.05 2.04 -5.28
CA VAL A 8 3.45 2.16 -4.88
C VAL A 8 4.35 2.16 -6.09
N LYS A 9 5.18 3.18 -6.17
CA LYS A 9 6.27 3.26 -7.13
C LYS A 9 7.52 2.71 -6.47
N CYS A 10 8.17 1.73 -7.11
CA CYS A 10 9.37 1.09 -6.58
C CYS A 10 10.60 1.51 -7.35
N GLN A 11 11.75 1.43 -6.69
CA GLN A 11 13.03 1.54 -7.37
C GLN A 11 13.16 0.39 -8.36
N LEU A 12 13.91 0.63 -9.43
CA LEU A 12 14.07 -0.36 -10.50
C LEU A 12 14.53 -1.70 -9.95
N GLY A 13 13.83 -2.76 -10.33
CA GLY A 13 14.16 -4.12 -9.92
C GLY A 13 13.74 -4.50 -8.51
N LYS A 14 13.04 -3.61 -7.78
CA LYS A 14 12.69 -3.84 -6.37
C LYS A 14 11.23 -4.15 -6.13
N ALA A 15 10.39 -4.19 -7.17
CA ALA A 15 8.96 -4.35 -6.97
C ALA A 15 8.60 -5.63 -6.22
N TYR A 16 9.21 -6.76 -6.58
CA TYR A 16 8.87 -8.03 -5.95
C TYR A 16 9.40 -8.11 -4.52
N ASP A 17 10.55 -7.51 -4.23
CA ASP A 17 11.06 -7.44 -2.86
C ASP A 17 10.13 -6.59 -1.99
N VAL A 18 9.66 -5.46 -2.51
CA VAL A 18 8.70 -4.61 -1.79
C VAL A 18 7.40 -5.36 -1.56
N ALA A 19 6.90 -6.08 -2.56
CA ALA A 19 5.66 -6.86 -2.42
C ALA A 19 5.79 -7.92 -1.33
N ASP A 20 6.91 -8.61 -1.28
CA ASP A 20 7.18 -9.62 -0.24
C ASP A 20 7.16 -8.98 1.15
N ASP A 21 7.86 -7.87 1.32
CA ASP A 21 7.92 -7.19 2.61
C ASP A 21 6.53 -6.64 3.01
N ALA A 22 5.79 -6.10 2.03
CA ALA A 22 4.45 -5.58 2.28
C ALA A 22 3.50 -6.66 2.75
N SER A 23 3.67 -7.89 2.27
CA SER A 23 2.81 -9.02 2.65
C SER A 23 2.92 -9.36 4.14
N SER A 24 3.98 -8.92 4.80
CA SER A 24 4.17 -9.11 6.24
C SER A 24 3.57 -7.99 7.08
N VAL A 25 3.08 -6.93 6.46
CA VAL A 25 2.41 -5.84 7.17
C VAL A 25 0.98 -6.28 7.47
N GLU A 26 0.61 -6.26 8.75
CA GLU A 26 -0.68 -6.82 9.22
C GLU A 26 -1.88 -6.25 8.47
N GLN A 27 -1.90 -4.95 8.23
CA GLN A 27 -3.03 -4.26 7.62
C GLN A 27 -3.14 -4.48 6.10
N VAL A 28 -2.08 -4.97 5.47
CA VAL A 28 -2.09 -5.21 4.02
C VAL A 28 -2.80 -6.53 3.74
N SER A 29 -3.91 -6.45 2.99
CA SER A 29 -4.72 -7.61 2.65
C SER A 29 -4.33 -8.23 1.32
N GLU A 30 -4.07 -7.41 0.33
CA GLU A 30 -3.76 -7.86 -1.03
C GLU A 30 -2.67 -6.97 -1.62
N VAL A 31 -1.79 -7.57 -2.40
CA VAL A 31 -0.76 -6.85 -3.13
C VAL A 31 -0.76 -7.37 -4.56
N TYR A 32 -0.91 -6.47 -5.51
CA TYR A 32 -0.87 -6.78 -6.94
C TYR A 32 0.26 -6.05 -7.61
N SER A 33 0.94 -6.70 -8.54
CA SER A 33 1.81 -5.98 -9.46
C SER A 33 0.97 -5.38 -10.58
N THR A 34 1.32 -4.17 -10.99
CA THR A 34 0.55 -3.45 -12.00
C THR A 34 1.47 -2.90 -13.08
N SER A 35 0.89 -2.60 -14.22
CA SER A 35 1.57 -1.88 -15.29
C SER A 35 1.30 -0.38 -15.17
N GLY A 36 2.10 0.43 -15.85
CA GLY A 36 1.89 1.86 -15.92
C GLY A 36 2.75 2.63 -14.95
N GLN A 37 2.20 3.68 -14.39
CA GLN A 37 2.94 4.64 -13.59
C GLN A 37 3.42 4.09 -12.25
N TYR A 38 2.66 3.18 -11.65
CA TYR A 38 2.98 2.56 -10.38
C TYR A 38 3.25 1.08 -10.58
N ASP A 39 4.06 0.51 -9.69
CA ASP A 39 4.51 -0.88 -9.81
C ASP A 39 3.64 -1.86 -9.02
N LEU A 40 3.07 -1.39 -7.92
CA LEU A 40 2.24 -2.22 -7.03
C LEU A 40 0.96 -1.50 -6.66
N LEU A 41 -0.08 -2.29 -6.41
CA LEU A 41 -1.34 -1.83 -5.82
C LEU A 41 -1.59 -2.66 -4.57
N MET A 42 -1.73 -1.99 -3.43
CA MET A 42 -1.97 -2.66 -2.15
C MET A 42 -3.35 -2.28 -1.64
N LYS A 43 -4.10 -3.29 -1.19
CA LYS A 43 -5.37 -3.09 -0.51
C LYS A 43 -5.14 -3.27 0.99
N CYS A 44 -5.50 -2.27 1.77
CA CYS A 44 -5.27 -2.27 3.21
C CYS A 44 -6.56 -2.06 3.97
N TYR A 45 -6.71 -2.78 5.08
CA TYR A 45 -7.81 -2.60 6.02
C TYR A 45 -7.25 -2.01 7.31
N LEU A 46 -7.80 -0.87 7.72
CA LEU A 46 -7.33 -0.15 8.89
C LEU A 46 -8.48 -0.02 9.90
N ASP A 47 -8.11 -0.08 11.18
CA ASP A 47 -9.04 0.24 12.26
C ASP A 47 -9.57 1.67 12.06
N ASP A 48 -10.83 1.91 12.43
CA ASP A 48 -11.47 3.22 12.24
C ASP A 48 -10.73 4.36 12.94
N LYS A 49 -9.96 4.06 13.97
CA LYS A 49 -9.19 5.05 14.71
C LYS A 49 -7.78 5.24 14.21
N THR A 50 -7.36 4.45 13.25
CA THR A 50 -6.00 4.54 12.70
C THR A 50 -5.86 5.80 11.86
N ASP A 51 -4.79 6.54 12.11
CA ASP A 51 -4.39 7.68 11.27
C ASP A 51 -3.81 7.13 9.97
N ILE A 52 -4.52 7.35 8.86
CA ILE A 52 -4.15 6.79 7.55
C ILE A 52 -2.77 7.30 7.11
N GLY A 53 -2.53 8.61 7.25
CA GLY A 53 -1.25 9.18 6.86
C GLY A 53 -0.08 8.61 7.65
N HIS A 54 -0.27 8.43 8.94
CA HIS A 54 0.76 7.83 9.78
C HIS A 54 1.02 6.38 9.40
N PHE A 55 -0.04 5.62 9.12
CA PHE A 55 0.11 4.23 8.66
C PHE A 55 0.95 4.18 7.38
N VAL A 56 0.59 4.99 6.38
CA VAL A 56 1.30 4.96 5.10
C VAL A 56 2.77 5.34 5.28
N THR A 57 3.04 6.40 6.03
CA THR A 57 4.43 6.85 6.23
C THR A 57 5.26 5.87 7.05
N SER A 58 4.67 5.27 8.08
CA SER A 58 5.44 4.41 8.99
C SER A 58 5.51 2.94 8.56
N LYS A 59 4.53 2.45 7.80
CA LYS A 59 4.45 1.02 7.45
C LYS A 59 4.70 0.75 5.98
N ILE A 60 4.38 1.67 5.10
CA ILE A 60 4.52 1.45 3.65
C ILE A 60 5.75 2.18 3.11
N GLN A 61 5.87 3.48 3.40
CA GLN A 61 6.96 4.28 2.84
C GLN A 61 8.33 3.92 3.41
N THR A 62 8.36 3.22 4.53
CA THR A 62 9.61 2.74 5.14
C THR A 62 10.09 1.41 4.57
N LEU A 63 9.28 0.74 3.74
CA LEU A 63 9.71 -0.50 3.10
C LEU A 63 10.86 -0.22 2.14
N ALA A 64 11.91 -1.04 2.22
CA ALA A 64 13.08 -0.86 1.36
C ALA A 64 12.69 -0.99 -0.11
N GLY A 65 13.10 -0.03 -0.92
CA GLY A 65 12.81 -0.04 -2.36
C GLY A 65 11.60 0.78 -2.77
N VAL A 66 10.83 1.31 -1.81
CA VAL A 66 9.70 2.20 -2.12
C VAL A 66 10.25 3.58 -2.49
N LYS A 67 9.81 4.09 -3.63
CA LYS A 67 10.21 5.39 -4.15
C LYS A 67 9.15 6.45 -3.95
N ASP A 68 7.88 6.09 -4.16
CA ASP A 68 6.76 7.01 -4.07
C ASP A 68 5.47 6.24 -3.81
N THR A 69 4.49 6.90 -3.23
CA THR A 69 3.19 6.28 -2.95
C THR A 69 2.07 7.26 -3.30
N PHE A 70 0.94 6.68 -3.69
CA PHE A 70 -0.29 7.44 -3.93
C PHE A 70 -1.43 6.69 -3.26
N THR A 71 -2.05 7.30 -2.26
CA THR A 71 -3.08 6.66 -1.46
C THR A 71 -4.47 7.08 -1.91
N LEU A 72 -5.34 6.09 -2.14
CA LEU A 72 -6.75 6.30 -2.41
C LEU A 72 -7.53 5.94 -1.16
N ILE A 73 -8.20 6.93 -0.58
CA ILE A 73 -9.09 6.72 0.56
C ILE A 73 -10.48 6.46 0.01
N THR A 74 -11.08 5.33 0.40
CA THR A 74 -12.42 5.00 -0.05
C THR A 74 -13.47 5.55 0.92
N PHE A 75 -14.66 5.83 0.40
CA PHE A 75 -15.77 6.30 1.23
C PHE A 75 -16.77 5.19 1.51
N LYS A 76 -17.22 4.49 0.46
CA LYS A 76 -18.29 3.52 0.60
C LYS A 76 -18.15 2.41 -0.44
N ALA A 77 -18.26 1.18 0.03
CA ALA A 77 -18.32 0.02 -0.86
C ALA A 77 -19.77 -0.18 -1.30
N PHE A 78 -19.97 -0.35 -2.62
CA PHE A 78 -21.31 -0.60 -3.16
C PHE A 78 -21.55 -2.08 -3.46
N SER A 79 -20.52 -2.88 -3.37
CA SER A 79 -20.64 -4.31 -3.54
C SER A 79 -19.50 -5.06 -2.85
#